data_51a87aefa0ad1ca06ee28d66fc256f6d
#
_entry.id   51a87aefa0ad1ca06ee28d66fc256f6d
#
_cell.length_a   1.000
_cell.length_b   1.000
_cell.length_c   1.000
_cell.angle_alpha   90.00
_cell.angle_beta   90.00
_cell.angle_gamma   90.00
#
_symmetry.space_group_name_H-M   'P 1'
#
loop_
_entity.id
_entity.type
_entity.pdbx_description
1 polymer ?
#
loop_
_entity_poly.entity_id
_entity_poly.type
_entity_poly.pdbx_seq_one_letter_code
_entity_poly.pdbx_strand_id
1 'polypeptide(L)'
;MKHSAKNYCLLLLVIVMILFLGYYRDFVFKTVNSLIQSIDYEALYVTPPSLKFLDQYTKGTLTNIKWLLTFLFSLAYLMVALAAIRIIFNRRKYSLIMIGVYAVVMLLSGLFMILGAAFEGLSDRMYEFARYLMGMVQSPIILM
;
A
#
# COMPACT_ATOMS: atom_id res chain seq x y z
N MET A 1 21.97 23.14 -10.03
CA MET A 1 22.26 21.71 -10.23
C MET A 1 22.04 21.37 -11.68
N LYS A 2 23.07 20.98 -12.44
CA LYS A 2 22.89 20.46 -13.81
C LYS A 2 22.37 19.02 -13.69
N HIS A 3 21.08 18.86 -13.90
CA HIS A 3 20.51 17.51 -14.01
C HIS A 3 20.96 16.93 -15.35
N SER A 4 21.75 15.87 -15.30
CA SER A 4 22.17 15.12 -16.48
C SER A 4 20.96 14.44 -17.13
N ALA A 5 20.94 14.27 -18.45
CA ALA A 5 19.92 13.49 -19.17
C ALA A 5 19.64 12.11 -18.52
N LYS A 6 20.67 11.52 -17.93
CA LYS A 6 20.59 10.28 -17.13
C LYS A 6 19.59 10.40 -15.96
N ASN A 7 19.58 11.55 -15.25
CA ASN A 7 18.68 11.74 -14.10
C ASN A 7 17.23 11.85 -14.55
N TYR A 8 16.96 12.47 -15.69
CA TYR A 8 15.59 12.54 -16.25
C TYR A 8 15.09 11.15 -16.67
N CYS A 9 15.94 10.34 -17.29
CA CYS A 9 15.62 8.97 -17.65
C CYS A 9 15.31 8.12 -16.39
N LEU A 10 16.10 8.25 -15.32
CA LEU A 10 15.87 7.57 -14.06
C LEU A 10 14.57 8.02 -13.38
N LEU A 11 14.25 9.33 -13.41
CA LEU A 11 13.00 9.84 -12.87
C LEU A 11 11.79 9.32 -13.65
N LEU A 12 11.87 9.27 -14.97
CA LEU A 12 10.83 8.69 -15.81
C LEU A 12 10.61 7.21 -15.48
N LEU A 13 11.67 6.46 -15.28
CA LEU A 13 11.59 5.06 -14.85
C LEU A 13 10.90 4.92 -13.48
N VAL A 14 11.21 5.79 -12.52
CA VAL A 14 10.54 5.82 -11.20
C VAL A 14 9.05 6.08 -11.36
N ILE A 15 8.64 7.04 -12.21
CA ILE A 15 7.23 7.33 -12.48
C ILE A 15 6.53 6.09 -13.05
N VAL A 16 7.14 5.42 -14.04
CA VAL A 16 6.60 4.19 -14.61
C VAL A 16 6.45 3.10 -13.55
N MET A 17 7.43 2.96 -12.65
CA MET A 17 7.36 1.99 -11.54
C MET A 17 6.21 2.31 -10.58
N ILE A 18 5.97 3.59 -10.25
CA ILE A 18 4.86 4.01 -9.39
C ILE A 18 3.51 3.64 -10.03
N LEU A 19 3.34 3.93 -11.32
CA LEU A 19 2.11 3.63 -12.05
C LEU A 19 1.87 2.11 -12.13
N PHE A 20 2.90 1.35 -12.43
CA PHE A 20 2.83 -0.11 -12.47
C PHE A 20 2.49 -0.70 -11.09
N LEU A 21 3.14 -0.21 -10.04
CA LEU A 21 2.87 -0.64 -8.66
C LEU A 21 1.42 -0.33 -8.26
N GLY A 22 0.91 0.86 -8.63
CA GLY A 22 -0.47 1.26 -8.38
C GLY A 22 -1.48 0.35 -9.09
N TYR A 23 -1.26 0.10 -10.37
CA TYR A 23 -2.11 -0.79 -11.16
C TYR A 23 -2.14 -2.21 -10.58
N TYR A 24 -0.97 -2.78 -10.28
CA TYR A 24 -0.86 -4.14 -9.74
C TYR A 24 -1.48 -4.26 -8.35
N ARG A 25 -1.26 -3.26 -7.48
CA ARG A 25 -1.90 -3.16 -6.18
C ARG A 25 -3.42 -3.18 -6.31
N ASP A 26 -3.98 -2.30 -7.14
CA ASP A 26 -5.43 -2.20 -7.29
C ASP A 26 -6.04 -3.48 -7.88
N PHE A 27 -5.35 -4.12 -8.82
CA PHE A 27 -5.75 -5.41 -9.36
C PHE A 27 -5.83 -6.49 -8.27
N VAL A 28 -4.77 -6.64 -7.48
CA VAL A 28 -4.71 -7.66 -6.41
C VAL A 28 -5.75 -7.38 -5.32
N PHE A 29 -5.87 -6.12 -4.86
CA PHE A 29 -6.82 -5.76 -3.81
C PHE A 29 -8.28 -5.90 -4.25
N LYS A 30 -8.61 -5.54 -5.49
CA LYS A 30 -9.96 -5.78 -6.05
C LYS A 30 -10.28 -7.26 -6.05
N THR A 31 -9.38 -8.12 -6.52
CA THR A 31 -9.58 -9.57 -6.55
C THR A 31 -9.78 -10.13 -5.15
N VAL A 32 -8.92 -9.79 -4.20
CA VAL A 32 -9.04 -10.27 -2.80
C VAL A 32 -10.35 -9.79 -2.16
N ASN A 33 -10.73 -8.52 -2.36
CA ASN A 33 -11.99 -7.99 -1.84
C ASN A 33 -13.21 -8.68 -2.47
N SER A 34 -13.21 -8.93 -3.78
CA SER A 34 -14.30 -9.63 -4.46
C SER A 34 -14.41 -11.08 -4.01
N LEU A 35 -13.29 -11.76 -3.75
CA LEU A 35 -13.28 -13.10 -3.16
C LEU A 35 -13.87 -13.11 -1.74
N ILE A 36 -13.49 -12.17 -0.88
CA ILE A 36 -14.05 -12.06 0.46
C ILE A 36 -15.56 -11.82 0.38
N GLN A 37 -16.01 -10.94 -0.51
CA GLN A 37 -17.44 -10.66 -0.71
C GLN A 37 -18.19 -11.88 -1.27
N SER A 38 -17.60 -12.63 -2.19
CA SER A 38 -18.25 -13.83 -2.74
C SER A 38 -18.49 -14.90 -1.67
N ILE A 39 -17.59 -15.03 -0.70
CA ILE A 39 -17.76 -15.92 0.44
C ILE A 39 -18.90 -15.42 1.37
N ASP A 40 -19.03 -14.10 1.57
CA ASP A 40 -20.04 -13.50 2.44
C ASP A 40 -21.45 -13.57 1.86
N TYR A 41 -21.58 -13.41 0.55
CA TYR A 41 -22.88 -13.32 -0.13
C TYR A 41 -23.20 -14.56 -0.98
N GLU A 42 -22.40 -15.63 -0.89
CA GLU A 42 -22.52 -16.84 -1.73
C GLU A 42 -22.62 -16.52 -3.24
N ALA A 43 -22.00 -15.40 -3.64
CA ALA A 43 -22.05 -14.94 -5.02
C ALA A 43 -20.95 -15.61 -5.85
N LEU A 44 -21.30 -16.01 -7.09
CA LEU A 44 -20.33 -16.56 -8.02
C LEU A 44 -19.35 -15.48 -8.47
N TYR A 45 -18.09 -15.63 -8.10
CA TYR A 45 -17.00 -14.79 -8.57
C TYR A 45 -15.97 -15.63 -9.32
N VAL A 46 -15.63 -15.20 -10.54
CA VAL A 46 -14.62 -15.87 -11.36
C VAL A 46 -13.27 -15.20 -11.11
N THR A 47 -12.40 -15.89 -10.40
CA THR A 47 -11.06 -15.37 -10.08
C THR A 47 -10.16 -15.36 -11.31
N PRO A 48 -9.39 -14.28 -11.55
CA PRO A 48 -8.42 -14.24 -12.62
C PRO A 48 -7.42 -15.40 -12.55
N PRO A 49 -7.00 -15.98 -13.68
CA PRO A 49 -6.10 -17.15 -13.71
C PRO A 49 -4.81 -16.96 -12.91
N SER A 50 -4.27 -15.73 -12.87
CA SER A 50 -3.05 -15.38 -12.14
C SER A 50 -3.19 -15.43 -10.61
N LEU A 51 -4.41 -15.33 -10.08
CA LEU A 51 -4.71 -15.32 -8.65
C LEU A 51 -5.63 -16.48 -8.22
N LYS A 52 -5.82 -17.48 -9.08
CA LYS A 52 -6.70 -18.61 -8.84
C LYS A 52 -6.32 -19.44 -7.60
N PHE A 53 -5.06 -19.40 -7.20
CA PHE A 53 -4.59 -20.06 -5.97
C PHE A 53 -5.24 -19.47 -4.70
N LEU A 54 -5.84 -18.27 -4.76
CA LEU A 54 -6.53 -17.65 -3.64
C LEU A 54 -7.89 -18.28 -3.34
N ASP A 55 -8.51 -18.98 -4.30
CA ASP A 55 -9.84 -19.60 -4.17
C ASP A 55 -9.89 -20.69 -3.09
N GLN A 56 -8.75 -21.27 -2.76
CA GLN A 56 -8.64 -22.37 -1.76
C GLN A 56 -8.57 -21.84 -0.31
N TYR A 57 -8.49 -20.52 -0.10
CA TYR A 57 -8.32 -19.95 1.23
C TYR A 57 -9.65 -19.53 1.86
N THR A 58 -9.73 -19.68 3.18
CA THR A 58 -10.88 -19.22 3.97
C THR A 58 -10.89 -17.69 4.07
N LYS A 59 -12.05 -17.10 4.40
CA LYS A 59 -12.21 -15.66 4.61
C LYS A 59 -11.17 -15.09 5.59
N GLY A 60 -10.92 -15.77 6.71
CA GLY A 60 -9.94 -15.32 7.70
C GLY A 60 -8.52 -15.28 7.13
N THR A 61 -8.14 -16.28 6.36
CA THR A 61 -6.83 -16.35 5.69
C THR A 61 -6.71 -15.24 4.62
N LEU A 62 -7.75 -15.00 3.82
CA LEU A 62 -7.78 -13.92 2.84
C LEU A 62 -7.64 -12.54 3.48
N THR A 63 -8.27 -12.33 4.64
CA THR A 63 -8.12 -11.10 5.42
C THR A 63 -6.68 -10.91 5.90
N ASN A 64 -6.04 -11.96 6.41
CA ASN A 64 -4.62 -11.91 6.81
C ASN A 64 -3.69 -11.65 5.61
N ILE A 65 -3.95 -12.29 4.47
CA ILE A 65 -3.21 -12.04 3.22
C ILE A 65 -3.36 -10.57 2.80
N LYS A 66 -4.56 -10.00 2.89
CA LYS A 66 -4.79 -8.59 2.61
C LYS A 66 -3.94 -7.66 3.48
N TRP A 67 -3.80 -7.95 4.78
CA TRP A 67 -2.94 -7.19 5.68
C TRP A 67 -1.47 -7.30 5.32
N LEU A 68 -1.01 -8.51 5.03
CA LEU A 68 0.36 -8.75 4.57
C LEU A 68 0.65 -7.99 3.27
N LEU A 69 -0.26 -8.06 2.31
CA LEU A 69 -0.15 -7.31 1.04
C LEU A 69 -0.10 -5.80 1.28
N THR A 70 -0.92 -5.28 2.20
CA THR A 70 -0.90 -3.86 2.56
C THR A 70 0.49 -3.44 3.05
N PHE A 71 1.10 -4.23 3.91
CA PHE A 71 2.45 -3.98 4.42
C PHE A 71 3.50 -4.05 3.29
N LEU A 72 3.46 -5.09 2.46
CA LEU A 72 4.39 -5.29 1.34
C LEU A 72 4.31 -4.15 0.32
N PHE A 73 3.10 -3.73 -0.07
CA PHE A 73 2.94 -2.60 -0.98
C PHE A 73 3.42 -1.28 -0.36
N SER A 74 3.17 -1.04 0.93
CA SER A 74 3.68 0.14 1.62
C SER A 74 5.22 0.18 1.62
N LEU A 75 5.86 -0.98 1.85
CA LEU A 75 7.32 -1.10 1.77
C LEU A 75 7.83 -0.87 0.35
N ALA A 76 7.16 -1.42 -0.66
CA ALA A 76 7.51 -1.21 -2.06
C ALA A 76 7.41 0.28 -2.46
N TYR A 77 6.33 0.97 -2.07
CA TYR A 77 6.21 2.42 -2.28
C TYR A 77 7.31 3.21 -1.58
N LEU A 78 7.65 2.85 -0.33
CA LEU A 78 8.76 3.47 0.39
C LEU A 78 10.08 3.31 -0.38
N MET A 79 10.38 2.12 -0.89
CA MET A 79 11.60 1.88 -1.67
C MET A 79 11.67 2.74 -2.93
N VAL A 80 10.56 2.84 -3.67
CA VAL A 80 10.47 3.67 -4.88
C VAL A 80 10.59 5.16 -4.51
N ALA A 81 9.96 5.60 -3.42
CA ALA A 81 10.05 6.96 -2.90
C ALA A 81 11.51 7.32 -2.51
N LEU A 82 12.20 6.43 -1.82
CA LEU A 82 13.62 6.63 -1.46
C LEU A 82 14.52 6.71 -2.69
N ALA A 83 14.26 5.90 -3.72
CA ALA A 83 14.97 5.97 -4.99
C ALA A 83 14.76 7.34 -5.66
N ALA A 84 13.50 7.82 -5.73
CA ALA A 84 13.17 9.13 -6.27
C ALA A 84 13.90 10.27 -5.55
N ILE A 85 13.83 10.29 -4.21
CA ILE A 85 14.49 11.31 -3.38
C ILE A 85 16.00 11.30 -3.58
N ARG A 86 16.59 10.11 -3.69
CA ARG A 86 18.02 9.97 -3.90
C ARG A 86 18.48 10.49 -5.26
N ILE A 87 17.66 10.29 -6.30
CA ILE A 87 17.92 10.84 -7.65
C ILE A 87 17.83 12.37 -7.66
N ILE A 88 16.81 12.93 -6.97
CA ILE A 88 16.52 14.37 -7.00
C ILE A 88 17.51 15.14 -6.11
N PHE A 89 17.65 14.73 -4.86
CA PHE A 89 18.34 15.51 -3.83
C PHE A 89 19.76 15.01 -3.52
N ASN A 90 20.04 13.72 -3.78
CA ASN A 90 21.33 13.07 -3.48
C ASN A 90 21.89 13.32 -2.06
N ARG A 91 21.00 13.51 -1.08
CA ARG A 91 21.35 13.77 0.33
C ARG A 91 20.64 12.80 1.25
N ARG A 92 21.38 12.12 2.11
CA ARG A 92 20.86 11.13 3.10
C ARG A 92 19.80 11.72 4.05
N LYS A 93 19.90 13.03 4.37
CA LYS A 93 18.97 13.72 5.26
C LYS A 93 17.51 13.60 4.79
N TYR A 94 17.24 13.80 3.51
CA TYR A 94 15.87 13.70 2.96
C TYR A 94 15.34 12.27 2.97
N SER A 95 16.20 11.27 2.74
CA SER A 95 15.83 9.86 2.86
C SER A 95 15.44 9.49 4.29
N LEU A 96 16.17 9.99 5.30
CA LEU A 96 15.83 9.76 6.71
C LEU A 96 14.49 10.42 7.10
N ILE A 97 14.23 11.64 6.63
CA ILE A 97 12.94 12.32 6.86
C ILE A 97 11.80 11.49 6.25
N MET A 98 11.97 10.98 5.04
CA MET A 98 10.95 10.16 4.38
C MET A 98 10.67 8.87 5.13
N ILE A 99 11.71 8.16 5.56
CA ILE A 99 11.55 6.95 6.40
C ILE A 99 10.80 7.30 7.69
N GLY A 100 11.14 8.43 8.32
CA GLY A 100 10.45 8.91 9.52
C GLY A 100 8.97 9.17 9.29
N VAL A 101 8.60 9.85 8.19
CA VAL A 101 7.20 10.11 7.82
C VAL A 101 6.43 8.80 7.62
N TYR A 102 7.01 7.86 6.86
CA TYR A 102 6.39 6.55 6.65
C TYR A 102 6.21 5.78 7.96
N ALA A 103 7.23 5.76 8.81
CA ALA A 103 7.17 5.09 10.11
C ALA A 103 6.07 5.69 11.00
N VAL A 104 5.98 7.02 11.08
CA VAL A 104 4.94 7.71 11.87
C VAL A 104 3.54 7.36 11.36
N VAL A 105 3.31 7.42 10.05
CA VAL A 105 1.99 7.12 9.48
C VAL A 105 1.62 5.65 9.67
N MET A 106 2.57 4.73 9.51
CA MET A 106 2.34 3.30 9.75
C MET A 106 2.04 3.01 11.24
N LEU A 107 2.78 3.64 12.16
CA LEU A 107 2.52 3.50 13.60
C LEU A 107 1.16 4.06 14.00
N LEU A 108 0.79 5.24 13.48
CA LEU A 108 -0.53 5.83 13.72
C LEU A 108 -1.66 4.93 13.17
N SER A 109 -1.50 4.40 11.96
CA SER A 109 -2.49 3.47 11.39
C SER A 109 -2.63 2.22 12.25
N GLY A 110 -1.52 1.63 12.70
CA GLY A 110 -1.54 0.48 13.62
C GLY A 110 -2.20 0.80 14.96
N LEU A 111 -1.91 1.98 15.53
CA LEU A 111 -2.52 2.45 16.77
C LEU A 111 -4.05 2.57 16.64
N PHE A 112 -4.54 3.19 15.56
CA PHE A 112 -5.99 3.31 15.31
C PHE A 112 -6.66 1.94 15.15
N MET A 113 -5.98 0.98 14.56
CA MET A 113 -6.51 -0.39 14.48
C MET A 113 -6.63 -1.06 15.84
N ILE A 114 -5.61 -0.93 16.69
CA ILE A 114 -5.62 -1.50 18.05
C ILE A 114 -6.72 -0.83 18.88
N LEU A 115 -6.86 0.50 18.80
CA LEU A 115 -7.91 1.24 19.48
C LEU A 115 -9.31 0.83 18.98
N GLY A 116 -9.48 0.65 17.67
CA GLY A 116 -10.74 0.16 17.10
C GLY A 116 -11.10 -1.24 17.57
N ALA A 117 -10.11 -2.11 17.76
CA ALA A 117 -10.33 -3.46 18.31
C ALA A 117 -10.65 -3.45 19.83
N ALA A 118 -10.12 -2.45 20.57
CA ALA A 118 -10.32 -2.34 22.01
C ALA A 118 -11.67 -1.67 22.39
N PHE A 119 -12.25 -0.84 21.51
CA PHE A 119 -13.46 -0.08 21.77
C PHE A 119 -14.56 -0.41 20.73
N GLU A 120 -15.49 -1.32 21.07
CA GLU A 120 -16.53 -1.82 20.15
C GLU A 120 -17.40 -0.71 19.53
N GLY A 121 -17.65 0.41 20.23
CA GLY A 121 -18.45 1.52 19.73
C GLY A 121 -17.75 2.47 18.74
N LEU A 122 -16.41 2.39 18.61
CA LEU A 122 -15.58 3.21 17.73
C LEU A 122 -14.91 2.40 16.60
N SER A 123 -15.11 1.09 16.57
CA SER A 123 -14.39 0.16 15.68
C SER A 123 -14.44 0.59 14.21
N ASP A 124 -15.61 0.93 13.69
CA ASP A 124 -15.79 1.25 12.26
C ASP A 124 -15.08 2.55 11.88
N ARG A 125 -15.22 3.60 12.68
CA ARG A 125 -14.57 4.90 12.42
C ARG A 125 -13.04 4.81 12.53
N MET A 126 -12.53 4.09 13.53
CA MET A 126 -11.08 3.89 13.72
C MET A 126 -10.49 3.05 12.60
N TYR A 127 -11.21 2.02 12.15
CA TYR A 127 -10.82 1.20 11.01
C TYR A 127 -10.78 2.02 9.71
N GLU A 128 -11.80 2.85 9.44
CA GLU A 128 -11.83 3.74 8.27
C GLU A 128 -10.66 4.71 8.29
N PHE A 129 -10.36 5.30 9.44
CA PHE A 129 -9.25 6.24 9.58
C PHE A 129 -7.89 5.56 9.38
N ALA A 130 -7.69 4.37 9.96
CA ALA A 130 -6.49 3.57 9.74
C ALA A 130 -6.32 3.21 8.25
N ARG A 131 -7.41 2.83 7.59
CA ARG A 131 -7.44 2.53 6.16
C ARG A 131 -7.11 3.75 5.30
N TYR A 132 -7.61 4.93 5.68
CA TYR A 132 -7.29 6.18 5.00
C TYR A 132 -5.81 6.53 5.11
N LEU A 133 -5.23 6.46 6.32
CA LEU A 133 -3.80 6.67 6.54
C LEU A 133 -2.93 5.72 5.72
N MET A 134 -3.27 4.42 5.72
CA MET A 134 -2.55 3.43 4.90
C MET A 134 -2.71 3.70 3.40
N GLY A 135 -3.87 4.19 2.96
CA GLY A 135 -4.08 4.63 1.58
C GLY A 135 -3.16 5.78 1.18
N MET A 136 -2.91 6.73 2.08
CA MET A 136 -1.96 7.83 1.84
C MET A 136 -0.52 7.30 1.67
N VAL A 137 -0.08 6.37 2.52
CA VAL A 137 1.26 5.75 2.43
C VAL A 137 1.46 5.01 1.10
N GLN A 138 0.39 4.44 0.57
CA GLN A 138 0.37 3.69 -0.69
C GLN A 138 0.01 4.54 -1.91
N SER A 139 0.03 5.85 -1.79
CA SER A 139 -0.23 6.78 -2.88
C SER A 139 0.99 7.67 -3.14
N PRO A 140 1.16 8.19 -4.35
CA PRO A 140 2.24 9.13 -4.66
C PRO A 140 2.09 10.49 -3.96
N ILE A 141 0.99 10.73 -3.22
CA ILE A 141 0.70 11.99 -2.52
C ILE A 141 1.79 12.32 -1.48
N ILE A 142 2.39 11.31 -0.82
CA ILE A 142 3.48 11.54 0.14
C ILE A 142 4.76 12.07 -0.54
N LEU A 143 4.90 11.89 -1.86
CA LEU A 143 6.03 12.39 -2.65
C LEU A 143 5.83 13.84 -3.14
N MET A 144 4.63 14.37 -3.06
CA MET A 144 4.29 15.76 -3.41
C MET A 144 4.46 16.69 -2.21
#